data_ca90716b9e83a2e1a2a99966720adc6b
#
_entry.id   ca90716b9e83a2e1a2a99966720adc6b
#
_cell.length_a   1.000
_cell.length_b   1.000
_cell.length_c   1.000
_cell.angle_alpha   90.00
_cell.angle_beta   90.00
_cell.angle_gamma   90.00
#
_symmetry.space_group_name_H-M   'P 1'
#
loop_
_entity.id
_entity.type
_entity.pdbx_description
1 polymer ?
#
loop_
_entity_poly.entity_id
_entity_poly.type
_entity_poly.pdbx_seq_one_letter_code
_entity_poly.pdbx_strand_id
1 'polypeptide(L)'
;MLRAVAVALASAAGASALAQARSDSRAPKAGPREYSCPIFPASNPLNQEIVHAPVDPNSAAYIASIGLSGHLHPDFGTNPSYGIPYAVVGPHQPKVPIKFTEYGEESNPGPYPVPANAPVEGAGEAGDRHVLVLQEGSCKLYELYNAQRDADGWEAGSGAVFDLRSNALRPNGWTSADAAGLPIFPLLVRYPEVQAGQIDHALRVTVALTQAGFIHPATHFASSSSDPDLPPMGLRLRLKASYSLAGFHGESLVILRALKRYGLIVADNGSSWYITGAPSPRWNDEDLEQIKRVPGAAFEAVRTGPILHTR
;
A
#
# COMPACT_ATOMS: atom_id res chain seq x y z
N MET A 1 59.94 -76.25 2.31
CA MET A 1 59.35 -75.38 3.36
C MET A 1 58.84 -74.08 2.74
N LEU A 2 57.58 -74.04 2.34
CA LEU A 2 56.97 -72.81 1.79
C LEU A 2 56.21 -72.07 2.89
N ARG A 3 56.52 -70.84 3.06
CA ARG A 3 55.73 -69.90 3.91
C ARG A 3 54.76 -69.15 3.00
N ALA A 4 53.47 -69.34 3.26
CA ALA A 4 52.42 -68.55 2.65
C ALA A 4 52.30 -67.12 3.34
N VAL A 5 52.28 -66.10 2.52
CA VAL A 5 52.01 -64.74 2.96
C VAL A 5 50.55 -64.44 2.66
N ALA A 6 49.79 -64.18 3.70
CA ALA A 6 48.40 -63.74 3.56
C ALA A 6 48.33 -62.19 3.37
N VAL A 7 47.74 -61.78 2.26
CA VAL A 7 47.44 -60.36 2.00
C VAL A 7 46.03 -60.06 2.51
N ALA A 8 45.90 -59.16 3.49
CA ALA A 8 44.62 -58.66 3.97
C ALA A 8 44.15 -57.47 3.11
N LEU A 9 43.06 -57.64 2.43
CA LEU A 9 42.34 -56.54 1.73
C LEU A 9 41.46 -55.79 2.74
N ALA A 10 41.81 -54.56 2.99
CA ALA A 10 40.98 -53.62 3.76
C ALA A 10 39.98 -52.95 2.78
N SER A 11 38.70 -53.25 2.94
CA SER A 11 37.60 -52.57 2.24
C SER A 11 37.23 -51.29 3.00
N ALA A 12 37.50 -50.16 2.37
CA ALA A 12 37.03 -48.86 2.85
C ALA A 12 35.57 -48.64 2.41
N ALA A 13 34.67 -48.70 3.38
CA ALA A 13 33.26 -48.33 3.16
C ALA A 13 33.15 -46.81 3.20
N GLY A 14 33.01 -46.18 2.05
CA GLY A 14 32.70 -44.77 1.92
C GLY A 14 31.25 -44.50 2.33
N ALA A 15 31.03 -43.86 3.47
CA ALA A 15 29.73 -43.36 3.87
C ALA A 15 29.48 -42.03 3.13
N SER A 16 28.64 -42.05 2.08
CA SER A 16 28.10 -40.86 1.46
C SER A 16 27.06 -40.21 2.39
N ALA A 17 27.44 -39.13 3.05
CA ALA A 17 26.51 -38.31 3.78
C ALA A 17 25.68 -37.49 2.77
N LEU A 18 24.46 -37.94 2.47
CA LEU A 18 23.44 -37.15 1.80
C LEU A 18 23.01 -36.04 2.76
N ALA A 19 23.52 -34.81 2.52
CA ALA A 19 23.03 -33.61 3.14
C ALA A 19 21.56 -33.38 2.68
N GLN A 20 20.60 -33.75 3.51
CA GLN A 20 19.20 -33.43 3.34
C GLN A 20 19.05 -31.93 3.51
N ALA A 21 18.95 -31.19 2.41
CA ALA A 21 18.50 -29.82 2.42
C ALA A 21 17.07 -29.81 3.02
N ARG A 22 16.96 -29.42 4.27
CA ARG A 22 15.67 -29.10 4.87
C ARG A 22 15.14 -27.88 4.13
N SER A 23 14.19 -28.09 3.24
CA SER A 23 13.34 -27.03 2.73
C SER A 23 12.58 -26.48 3.93
N ASP A 24 12.94 -25.26 4.37
CA ASP A 24 12.13 -24.49 5.29
C ASP A 24 10.79 -24.19 4.60
N SER A 25 9.87 -25.13 4.67
CA SER A 25 8.47 -24.90 4.30
C SER A 25 7.82 -24.07 5.40
N ARG A 26 8.21 -22.81 5.48
CA ARG A 26 7.50 -21.83 6.29
C ARG A 26 6.10 -21.74 5.69
N ALA A 27 5.06 -22.05 6.48
CA ALA A 27 3.68 -21.87 6.04
C ALA A 27 3.51 -20.47 5.43
N PRO A 28 2.77 -20.30 4.34
CA PRO A 28 2.54 -18.99 3.74
C PRO A 28 2.10 -18.04 4.82
N LYS A 29 2.79 -16.89 4.93
CA LYS A 29 2.43 -15.87 5.91
C LYS A 29 1.00 -15.42 5.62
N ALA A 30 0.13 -15.45 6.61
CA ALA A 30 -1.21 -14.88 6.44
C ALA A 30 -1.06 -13.39 6.11
N GLY A 31 -1.84 -12.89 5.13
CA GLY A 31 -1.87 -11.47 4.81
C GLY A 31 -2.38 -10.63 5.98
N PRO A 32 -2.22 -9.30 5.91
CA PRO A 32 -2.71 -8.39 6.94
C PRO A 32 -4.21 -8.54 7.12
N ARG A 33 -4.68 -8.30 8.34
CA ARG A 33 -6.10 -8.40 8.70
C ARG A 33 -6.49 -7.18 9.51
N GLU A 34 -7.67 -6.66 9.23
CA GLU A 34 -8.32 -5.65 10.04
C GLU A 34 -9.73 -6.11 10.38
N TYR A 35 -10.10 -5.97 11.64
CA TYR A 35 -11.34 -6.51 12.15
C TYR A 35 -11.48 -8.01 11.82
N SER A 36 -12.59 -8.44 11.26
CA SER A 36 -12.79 -9.83 10.83
C SER A 36 -12.31 -10.13 9.40
N CYS A 37 -11.81 -9.13 8.66
CA CYS A 37 -11.48 -9.22 7.23
C CYS A 37 -9.98 -9.37 6.95
N PRO A 38 -9.59 -10.18 5.94
CA PRO A 38 -8.27 -10.04 5.35
C PRO A 38 -8.20 -8.69 4.62
N ILE A 39 -7.01 -8.10 4.57
CA ILE A 39 -6.72 -6.95 3.71
C ILE A 39 -5.96 -7.46 2.50
N PHE A 40 -6.69 -8.04 1.57
CA PHE A 40 -6.23 -8.82 0.43
C PHE A 40 -5.49 -10.12 0.81
N PRO A 41 -5.36 -11.07 -0.13
CA PRO A 41 -4.51 -12.24 0.03
C PRO A 41 -3.06 -11.87 0.27
N ALA A 42 -2.30 -12.72 0.94
CA ALA A 42 -0.87 -12.52 1.13
C ALA A 42 -0.09 -12.39 -0.20
N SER A 43 -0.60 -12.99 -1.28
CA SER A 43 -0.05 -12.87 -2.64
C SER A 43 -0.36 -11.56 -3.35
N ASN A 44 -1.17 -10.67 -2.75
CA ASN A 44 -1.46 -9.38 -3.34
C ASN A 44 -0.17 -8.55 -3.47
N PRO A 45 0.08 -7.86 -4.60
CA PRO A 45 1.27 -7.02 -4.76
C PRO A 45 1.46 -5.98 -3.67
N LEU A 46 0.39 -5.48 -3.05
CA LEU A 46 0.45 -4.51 -1.95
C LEU A 46 1.00 -5.13 -0.66
N ASN A 47 0.82 -6.45 -0.47
CA ASN A 47 1.26 -7.22 0.70
C ASN A 47 2.61 -7.93 0.47
N GLN A 48 3.21 -7.79 -0.71
CA GLN A 48 4.49 -8.41 -1.03
C GLN A 48 5.66 -7.53 -0.61
N GLU A 49 6.63 -8.18 0.05
CA GLU A 49 7.89 -7.54 0.40
C GLU A 49 8.70 -7.19 -0.86
N ILE A 50 9.27 -5.99 -0.87
CA ILE A 50 10.10 -5.52 -1.99
C ILE A 50 11.59 -5.41 -1.62
N VAL A 51 12.00 -6.02 -0.51
CA VAL A 51 13.40 -5.96 -0.01
C VAL A 51 14.41 -6.40 -1.07
N HIS A 52 14.06 -7.40 -1.87
CA HIS A 52 14.91 -7.97 -2.91
C HIS A 52 14.50 -7.55 -4.34
N ALA A 53 13.50 -6.66 -4.47
CA ALA A 53 13.13 -6.16 -5.79
C ALA A 53 14.29 -5.38 -6.41
N PRO A 54 14.58 -5.59 -7.71
CA PRO A 54 15.67 -4.87 -8.37
C PRO A 54 15.35 -3.38 -8.44
N VAL A 55 16.38 -2.55 -8.24
CA VAL A 55 16.26 -1.10 -8.43
C VAL A 55 15.91 -0.82 -9.88
N ASP A 56 14.95 0.09 -10.10
CA ASP A 56 14.56 0.50 -11.44
C ASP A 56 15.70 1.29 -12.09
N PRO A 57 16.05 1.05 -13.37
CA PRO A 57 17.07 1.80 -14.07
C PRO A 57 16.82 3.32 -14.07
N ASN A 58 15.55 3.73 -14.05
CA ASN A 58 15.16 5.14 -14.04
C ASN A 58 14.98 5.71 -12.62
N SER A 59 15.34 4.92 -11.59
CA SER A 59 15.14 5.28 -10.17
C SER A 59 15.70 6.66 -9.82
N ALA A 60 16.90 7.00 -10.33
CA ALA A 60 17.54 8.27 -10.01
C ALA A 60 16.72 9.46 -10.54
N ALA A 61 16.19 9.37 -11.78
CA ALA A 61 15.36 10.39 -12.39
C ALA A 61 14.01 10.53 -11.65
N TYR A 62 13.33 9.41 -11.34
CA TYR A 62 12.09 9.43 -10.57
C TYR A 62 12.25 10.11 -9.21
N ILE A 63 13.28 9.72 -8.44
CA ILE A 63 13.52 10.32 -7.11
C ILE A 63 13.89 11.81 -7.25
N ALA A 64 14.64 12.18 -8.27
CA ALA A 64 15.00 13.59 -8.54
C ALA A 64 13.74 14.42 -8.87
N SER A 65 12.84 13.90 -9.70
CA SER A 65 11.60 14.59 -10.08
C SER A 65 10.62 14.73 -8.91
N ILE A 66 10.55 13.76 -8.01
CA ILE A 66 9.75 13.86 -6.77
C ILE A 66 10.38 14.88 -5.80
N GLY A 67 11.71 14.95 -5.76
CA GLY A 67 12.46 15.92 -4.94
C GLY A 67 13.41 15.26 -3.94
N LEU A 68 14.71 15.36 -4.23
CA LEU A 68 15.78 14.77 -3.40
C LEU A 68 15.84 15.36 -2.00
N SER A 69 15.61 16.67 -1.85
CA SER A 69 15.68 17.42 -0.60
C SER A 69 14.32 17.51 0.12
N GLY A 70 13.24 17.08 -0.53
CA GLY A 70 11.94 16.95 0.13
C GLY A 70 12.02 15.90 1.23
N HIS A 71 11.17 16.01 2.23
CA HIS A 71 11.15 15.08 3.36
C HIS A 71 9.80 14.37 3.45
N LEU A 72 9.80 13.15 3.96
CA LEU A 72 8.54 12.48 4.29
C LEU A 72 7.69 13.36 5.20
N HIS A 73 6.39 13.36 4.92
CA HIS A 73 5.41 14.07 5.73
C HIS A 73 4.29 13.10 6.09
N PRO A 74 4.06 12.83 7.40
CA PRO A 74 2.88 12.08 7.82
C PRO A 74 1.66 13.00 7.70
N ASP A 75 0.80 12.72 6.73
CA ASP A 75 -0.45 13.44 6.54
C ASP A 75 -1.57 12.74 7.31
N PHE A 76 -1.39 12.60 8.60
CA PHE A 76 -2.29 12.03 9.60
C PHE A 76 -1.74 12.28 11.00
N GLY A 77 -2.60 12.17 12.00
CA GLY A 77 -2.23 12.38 13.40
C GLY A 77 -3.46 12.37 14.30
N THR A 78 -3.36 13.08 15.42
CA THR A 78 -4.49 13.25 16.37
C THR A 78 -5.56 14.22 15.85
N ASN A 79 -5.19 15.15 14.97
CA ASN A 79 -6.14 16.09 14.37
C ASN A 79 -6.99 15.38 13.30
N PRO A 80 -8.33 15.32 13.43
CA PRO A 80 -9.21 14.64 12.49
C PRO A 80 -9.31 15.29 11.11
N SER A 81 -8.82 16.54 10.94
CA SER A 81 -8.75 17.20 9.63
C SER A 81 -7.62 16.66 8.74
N TYR A 82 -6.66 15.91 9.31
CA TYR A 82 -5.56 15.28 8.56
C TYR A 82 -5.76 13.78 8.46
N GLY A 83 -5.45 13.25 7.29
CA GLY A 83 -5.61 11.83 6.98
C GLY A 83 -7.02 11.44 6.55
N ILE A 84 -7.17 10.20 6.11
CA ILE A 84 -8.42 9.69 5.57
C ILE A 84 -9.09 8.76 6.58
N PRO A 85 -10.22 9.17 7.18
CA PRO A 85 -10.95 8.33 8.12
C PRO A 85 -11.69 7.20 7.41
N TYR A 86 -12.08 6.18 8.17
CA TYR A 86 -12.89 5.08 7.65
C TYR A 86 -13.94 4.64 8.66
N ALA A 87 -15.00 4.02 8.14
CA ALA A 87 -16.01 3.34 8.91
C ALA A 87 -15.94 1.84 8.73
N VAL A 88 -16.26 1.08 9.79
CA VAL A 88 -16.48 -0.36 9.72
C VAL A 88 -17.94 -0.63 10.02
N VAL A 89 -18.60 -1.38 9.13
CA VAL A 89 -20.03 -1.68 9.26
C VAL A 89 -20.27 -3.18 9.27
N GLY A 90 -21.32 -3.58 9.93
CA GLY A 90 -21.72 -4.99 9.98
C GLY A 90 -22.27 -5.50 8.64
N PRO A 91 -22.47 -6.83 8.51
CA PRO A 91 -22.90 -7.45 7.25
C PRO A 91 -24.31 -7.02 6.80
N HIS A 92 -25.12 -6.52 7.71
CA HIS A 92 -26.50 -6.11 7.46
C HIS A 92 -26.69 -4.59 7.38
N GLN A 93 -25.59 -3.82 7.24
CA GLN A 93 -25.68 -2.37 7.04
C GLN A 93 -26.58 -2.07 5.85
N PRO A 94 -27.64 -1.27 6.01
CA PRO A 94 -28.48 -0.84 4.91
C PRO A 94 -27.66 -0.17 3.81
N LYS A 95 -28.00 -0.47 2.57
CA LYS A 95 -27.37 0.14 1.40
C LYS A 95 -28.19 1.34 0.94
N VAL A 96 -27.51 2.40 0.56
CA VAL A 96 -28.09 3.65 0.08
C VAL A 96 -27.65 3.92 -1.36
N PRO A 97 -28.47 4.63 -2.17
CA PRO A 97 -28.08 5.06 -3.50
C PRO A 97 -26.82 5.91 -3.49
N ILE A 98 -25.99 5.76 -4.53
CA ILE A 98 -24.86 6.63 -4.81
C ILE A 98 -25.07 7.23 -6.20
N LYS A 99 -25.04 8.57 -6.27
CA LYS A 99 -25.09 9.31 -7.53
C LYS A 99 -23.69 9.81 -7.86
N PHE A 100 -23.14 9.34 -8.97
CA PHE A 100 -21.83 9.78 -9.44
C PHE A 100 -21.94 11.03 -10.31
N THR A 101 -21.06 12.02 -10.07
CA THR A 101 -21.11 13.34 -10.70
C THR A 101 -19.95 13.62 -11.65
N GLU A 102 -18.86 12.80 -11.60
CA GLU A 102 -17.65 13.03 -12.41
C GLU A 102 -17.25 11.77 -13.19
N TYR A 103 -16.83 10.69 -12.50
CA TYR A 103 -16.27 9.47 -13.12
C TYR A 103 -17.25 8.29 -13.02
N GLY A 104 -18.53 8.53 -13.32
CA GLY A 104 -19.56 7.51 -13.16
C GLY A 104 -19.33 6.25 -14.01
N GLU A 105 -18.79 6.39 -15.22
CA GLU A 105 -18.51 5.26 -16.12
C GLU A 105 -17.32 4.40 -15.65
N GLU A 106 -16.43 4.98 -14.82
CA GLU A 106 -15.31 4.28 -14.21
C GLU A 106 -15.63 3.82 -12.78
N SER A 107 -16.86 4.01 -12.32
CA SER A 107 -17.28 3.71 -10.96
C SER A 107 -18.09 2.41 -10.89
N ASN A 108 -17.96 1.68 -9.78
CA ASN A 108 -18.85 0.57 -9.51
C ASN A 108 -20.24 1.11 -9.16
N PRO A 109 -21.33 0.62 -9.79
CA PRO A 109 -22.67 1.13 -9.51
C PRO A 109 -23.09 0.84 -8.07
N GLY A 110 -23.88 1.77 -7.48
CA GLY A 110 -24.53 1.56 -6.17
C GLY A 110 -25.57 0.44 -6.19
N PRO A 111 -26.25 0.17 -5.05
CA PRO A 111 -26.15 0.90 -3.77
C PRO A 111 -24.98 0.44 -2.90
N TYR A 112 -24.46 1.35 -2.03
CA TYR A 112 -23.35 1.08 -1.11
C TYR A 112 -23.82 1.10 0.37
N PRO A 113 -23.16 0.32 1.27
CA PRO A 113 -23.51 0.26 2.69
C PRO A 113 -22.90 1.43 3.47
N VAL A 114 -23.06 2.66 3.00
CA VAL A 114 -22.51 3.86 3.63
C VAL A 114 -23.48 4.37 4.68
N PRO A 115 -23.10 4.38 5.98
CA PRO A 115 -23.98 4.88 7.02
C PRO A 115 -24.13 6.40 6.93
N ALA A 116 -25.26 6.92 7.41
CA ALA A 116 -25.57 8.34 7.35
C ALA A 116 -24.56 9.24 8.08
N ASN A 117 -23.88 8.67 9.07
CA ASN A 117 -22.84 9.34 9.87
C ASN A 117 -21.44 8.86 9.52
N ALA A 118 -21.22 8.32 8.30
CA ALA A 118 -19.88 7.96 7.85
C ALA A 118 -18.94 9.16 8.00
N PRO A 119 -17.73 8.95 8.53
CA PRO A 119 -16.75 10.02 8.59
C PRO A 119 -16.33 10.39 7.17
N VAL A 120 -16.20 11.70 6.93
CA VAL A 120 -15.73 12.28 5.67
C VAL A 120 -14.36 12.88 5.93
N GLU A 121 -13.42 12.68 5.04
CA GLU A 121 -12.10 13.30 5.09
C GLU A 121 -12.21 14.82 5.23
N GLY A 122 -11.23 15.43 5.92
CA GLY A 122 -11.19 16.86 6.17
C GLY A 122 -12.10 17.31 7.30
N ALA A 123 -12.83 16.42 7.99
CA ALA A 123 -13.71 16.74 9.13
C ALA A 123 -14.68 17.90 8.87
N GLY A 124 -15.14 18.06 7.63
CA GLY A 124 -16.06 19.13 7.20
C GLY A 124 -15.39 20.28 6.45
N GLU A 125 -14.08 20.29 6.32
CA GLU A 125 -13.34 21.22 5.48
C GLU A 125 -13.47 20.87 3.99
N ALA A 126 -13.04 21.76 3.11
CA ALA A 126 -12.94 21.52 1.68
C ALA A 126 -11.74 20.59 1.40
N GLY A 127 -11.85 19.73 0.37
CA GLY A 127 -10.80 18.79 -0.03
C GLY A 127 -11.40 17.65 -0.80
N ASP A 128 -10.68 16.54 -0.87
CA ASP A 128 -11.07 15.36 -1.65
C ASP A 128 -12.25 14.59 -1.05
N ARG A 129 -12.57 14.83 0.23
CA ARG A 129 -13.78 14.37 0.89
C ARG A 129 -14.02 12.86 0.73
N HIS A 130 -12.97 12.07 0.92
CA HIS A 130 -13.08 10.63 0.84
C HIS A 130 -14.01 10.06 1.92
N VAL A 131 -14.77 9.03 1.55
CA VAL A 131 -15.56 8.19 2.47
C VAL A 131 -15.19 6.75 2.23
N LEU A 132 -14.61 6.10 3.23
CA LEU A 132 -14.16 4.71 3.17
C LEU A 132 -15.01 3.84 4.10
N VAL A 133 -15.56 2.74 3.59
CA VAL A 133 -16.40 1.83 4.37
C VAL A 133 -15.97 0.39 4.18
N LEU A 134 -15.50 -0.25 5.24
CA LEU A 134 -15.23 -1.67 5.29
C LEU A 134 -16.49 -2.42 5.78
N GLN A 135 -17.05 -3.29 4.95
CA GLN A 135 -18.17 -4.13 5.35
C GLN A 135 -17.68 -5.50 5.83
N GLU A 136 -17.86 -5.79 7.12
CA GLU A 136 -17.59 -7.11 7.69
C GLU A 136 -18.49 -8.19 7.08
N GLY A 137 -18.15 -9.45 7.29
CA GLY A 137 -18.86 -10.57 6.69
C GLY A 137 -18.56 -10.75 5.21
N SER A 138 -18.92 -9.81 4.36
CA SER A 138 -18.58 -9.80 2.93
C SER A 138 -17.12 -9.49 2.66
N CYS A 139 -16.45 -8.76 3.57
CA CYS A 139 -15.12 -8.19 3.41
C CYS A 139 -14.97 -7.40 2.11
N LYS A 140 -15.97 -6.61 1.81
CA LYS A 140 -15.94 -5.64 0.72
C LYS A 140 -15.62 -4.26 1.26
N LEU A 141 -14.75 -3.59 0.57
CA LEU A 141 -14.37 -2.20 0.80
C LEU A 141 -15.11 -1.34 -0.23
N TYR A 142 -15.73 -0.28 0.24
CA TYR A 142 -16.42 0.72 -0.58
C TYR A 142 -15.75 2.06 -0.33
N GLU A 143 -15.33 2.73 -1.38
CA GLU A 143 -14.62 4.00 -1.31
C GLU A 143 -15.29 5.00 -2.25
N LEU A 144 -15.45 6.23 -1.77
CA LEU A 144 -16.01 7.36 -2.50
C LEU A 144 -15.03 8.53 -2.51
N TYR A 145 -14.92 9.20 -3.64
CA TYR A 145 -14.21 10.47 -3.82
C TYR A 145 -15.22 11.61 -3.94
N ASN A 146 -14.87 12.78 -3.44
CA ASN A 146 -15.69 14.00 -3.44
C ASN A 146 -17.11 13.73 -2.93
N ALA A 147 -17.20 13.01 -1.80
CA ALA A 147 -18.47 12.54 -1.28
C ALA A 147 -19.21 13.62 -0.51
N GLN A 148 -20.49 13.75 -0.81
CA GLN A 148 -21.42 14.62 -0.09
C GLN A 148 -22.68 13.84 0.25
N ARG A 149 -23.21 14.08 1.43
CA ARG A 149 -24.47 13.47 1.81
C ARG A 149 -25.63 14.16 1.06
N ASP A 150 -26.51 13.37 0.49
CA ASP A 150 -27.76 13.79 -0.12
C ASP A 150 -28.97 13.31 0.73
N ALA A 151 -30.18 13.77 0.38
CA ALA A 151 -31.42 13.45 1.10
C ALA A 151 -31.65 11.94 1.21
N ASP A 152 -31.45 11.21 0.12
CA ASP A 152 -31.74 9.77 0.02
C ASP A 152 -30.50 8.86 0.01
N GLY A 153 -29.28 9.45 0.06
CA GLY A 153 -28.03 8.69 -0.06
C GLY A 153 -26.79 9.57 -0.07
N TRP A 154 -25.96 9.37 -1.09
CA TRP A 154 -24.71 10.13 -1.27
C TRP A 154 -24.53 10.53 -2.74
N GLU A 155 -24.01 11.72 -2.97
CA GLU A 155 -23.36 12.10 -4.21
C GLU A 155 -21.87 11.94 -4.06
N ALA A 156 -21.18 11.52 -5.13
CA ALA A 156 -19.72 11.37 -5.14
C ALA A 156 -19.16 11.60 -6.55
N GLY A 157 -17.95 12.07 -6.64
CA GLY A 157 -17.22 12.21 -7.91
C GLY A 157 -17.00 10.84 -8.56
N SER A 158 -16.50 9.89 -7.76
CA SER A 158 -16.30 8.49 -8.16
C SER A 158 -16.56 7.53 -7.01
N GLY A 159 -16.65 6.23 -7.35
CA GLY A 159 -16.78 5.18 -6.34
C GLY A 159 -16.19 3.84 -6.78
N ALA A 160 -15.57 3.16 -5.83
CA ALA A 160 -14.94 1.88 -6.06
C ALA A 160 -15.38 0.83 -5.04
N VAL A 161 -15.48 -0.41 -5.49
CA VAL A 161 -15.74 -1.58 -4.63
C VAL A 161 -14.63 -2.58 -4.82
N PHE A 162 -13.95 -2.94 -3.74
CA PHE A 162 -12.91 -3.95 -3.74
C PHE A 162 -13.34 -5.16 -2.90
N ASP A 163 -13.14 -6.36 -3.43
CA ASP A 163 -13.25 -7.59 -2.65
C ASP A 163 -11.90 -7.88 -2.01
N LEU A 164 -11.82 -7.70 -0.70
CA LEU A 164 -10.56 -7.85 0.04
C LEU A 164 -10.08 -9.32 0.18
N ARG A 165 -10.84 -10.27 -0.37
CA ARG A 165 -10.44 -11.68 -0.48
C ARG A 165 -9.87 -12.05 -1.84
N SER A 166 -9.80 -11.08 -2.78
CA SER A 166 -9.43 -11.30 -4.17
C SER A 166 -8.28 -10.41 -4.61
N ASN A 167 -7.49 -10.88 -5.55
CA ASN A 167 -6.47 -10.08 -6.24
C ASN A 167 -6.98 -9.48 -7.56
N ALA A 168 -8.29 -9.55 -7.82
CA ALA A 168 -8.87 -8.98 -9.03
C ALA A 168 -8.62 -7.47 -9.08
N LEU A 169 -8.09 -7.02 -10.21
CA LEU A 169 -7.90 -5.60 -10.48
C LEU A 169 -9.18 -4.98 -11.03
N ARG A 170 -9.30 -3.67 -10.90
CA ARG A 170 -10.25 -2.88 -11.67
C ARG A 170 -9.88 -2.93 -13.16
N PRO A 171 -10.79 -2.64 -14.09
CA PRO A 171 -10.42 -2.49 -15.51
C PRO A 171 -9.31 -1.45 -15.69
N ASN A 172 -8.39 -1.71 -16.61
CA ASN A 172 -7.39 -0.71 -17.00
C ASN A 172 -8.08 0.52 -17.58
N GLY A 173 -7.62 1.70 -17.18
CA GLY A 173 -8.22 2.98 -17.50
C GLY A 173 -9.27 3.43 -16.49
N TRP A 174 -9.66 2.60 -15.53
CA TRP A 174 -10.59 2.98 -14.49
C TRP A 174 -9.89 3.57 -13.27
N THR A 175 -10.32 4.77 -12.87
CA THR A 175 -9.95 5.35 -11.58
C THR A 175 -10.64 4.61 -10.42
N SER A 176 -10.33 4.97 -9.20
CA SER A 176 -11.08 4.58 -8.00
C SER A 176 -11.52 5.84 -7.26
N ALA A 177 -11.58 5.80 -5.94
CA ALA A 177 -11.57 7.01 -5.13
C ALA A 177 -10.16 7.64 -5.06
N ASP A 178 -9.14 6.93 -5.53
CA ASP A 178 -7.75 7.37 -5.65
C ASP A 178 -7.35 7.45 -7.13
N ALA A 179 -6.57 8.45 -7.52
CA ALA A 179 -6.24 8.73 -8.93
C ALA A 179 -5.55 7.56 -9.65
N ALA A 180 -4.80 6.74 -8.94
CA ALA A 180 -4.15 5.56 -9.51
C ALA A 180 -5.09 4.36 -9.76
N GLY A 181 -6.38 4.45 -9.41
CA GLY A 181 -7.29 3.31 -9.44
C GLY A 181 -7.02 2.28 -8.34
N LEU A 182 -6.20 2.62 -7.35
CA LEU A 182 -5.84 1.81 -6.19
C LEU A 182 -6.91 1.92 -5.10
N PRO A 183 -7.00 0.95 -4.18
CA PRO A 183 -7.76 1.11 -2.95
C PRO A 183 -6.97 1.99 -1.95
N ILE A 184 -7.67 2.87 -1.25
CA ILE A 184 -7.06 3.77 -0.25
C ILE A 184 -6.86 3.05 1.08
N PHE A 185 -7.92 2.49 1.66
CA PHE A 185 -7.89 1.89 3.01
C PHE A 185 -6.77 0.86 3.21
N PRO A 186 -6.49 -0.08 2.28
CA PRO A 186 -5.40 -1.04 2.42
C PRO A 186 -3.99 -0.42 2.47
N LEU A 187 -3.85 0.82 2.02
CA LEU A 187 -2.56 1.52 1.89
C LEU A 187 -2.36 2.61 2.95
N LEU A 188 -3.34 2.83 3.83
CA LEU A 188 -3.22 3.78 4.93
C LEU A 188 -2.28 3.26 6.02
N VAL A 189 -1.58 4.18 6.67
CA VAL A 189 -1.00 3.92 7.99
C VAL A 189 -2.15 3.86 9.00
N ARG A 190 -2.35 2.73 9.66
CA ARG A 190 -3.44 2.55 10.63
C ARG A 190 -2.88 2.34 12.04
N TYR A 191 -3.47 3.05 13.01
CA TYR A 191 -2.99 3.00 14.39
C TYR A 191 -2.95 1.58 14.99
N PRO A 192 -3.94 0.68 14.78
CA PRO A 192 -3.91 -0.66 15.34
C PRO A 192 -2.69 -1.48 14.91
N GLU A 193 -2.23 -1.32 13.66
CA GLU A 193 -1.05 -2.03 13.15
C GLU A 193 0.22 -1.48 13.78
N VAL A 194 0.33 -0.16 13.89
CA VAL A 194 1.47 0.49 14.54
C VAL A 194 1.53 0.12 16.01
N GLN A 195 0.40 0.09 16.70
CA GLN A 195 0.30 -0.38 18.09
C GLN A 195 0.70 -1.85 18.24
N ALA A 196 0.39 -2.70 17.24
CA ALA A 196 0.85 -4.08 17.20
C ALA A 196 2.34 -4.21 16.86
N GLY A 197 3.02 -3.10 16.52
CA GLY A 197 4.45 -3.04 16.22
C GLY A 197 4.82 -3.44 14.80
N GLN A 198 3.86 -3.63 13.89
CA GLN A 198 4.12 -4.11 12.54
C GLN A 198 3.06 -3.65 11.53
N ILE A 199 3.53 -3.19 10.36
CA ILE A 199 2.73 -2.95 9.17
C ILE A 199 3.22 -3.94 8.11
N ASP A 200 2.32 -4.74 7.54
CA ASP A 200 2.63 -5.82 6.59
C ASP A 200 2.13 -5.55 5.16
N HIS A 201 2.13 -4.29 4.75
CA HIS A 201 1.71 -3.85 3.41
C HIS A 201 2.44 -2.58 2.98
N ALA A 202 2.34 -2.24 1.69
CA ALA A 202 2.81 -0.96 1.16
C ALA A 202 1.97 0.21 1.68
N LEU A 203 2.57 1.40 1.74
CA LEU A 203 1.89 2.62 2.16
C LEU A 203 1.67 3.55 0.96
N ARG A 204 0.56 4.28 0.98
CA ARG A 204 0.22 5.31 -0.01
C ARG A 204 1.15 6.51 0.11
N VAL A 205 1.58 7.05 -1.04
CA VAL A 205 2.31 8.31 -1.12
C VAL A 205 1.78 9.15 -2.26
N THR A 206 1.71 10.47 -2.04
CA THR A 206 1.46 11.44 -3.10
C THR A 206 2.77 12.03 -3.63
N VAL A 207 2.75 12.44 -4.89
CA VAL A 207 3.83 13.14 -5.57
C VAL A 207 3.25 14.28 -6.40
N ALA A 208 4.00 15.37 -6.59
CA ALA A 208 3.47 16.55 -7.28
C ALA A 208 3.18 16.29 -8.76
N LEU A 209 4.02 15.52 -9.43
CA LEU A 209 3.93 15.26 -10.86
C LEU A 209 4.10 13.78 -11.16
N THR A 210 3.29 13.28 -12.11
CA THR A 210 3.38 11.91 -12.64
C THR A 210 3.39 11.93 -14.17
N GLN A 211 3.84 10.85 -14.79
CA GLN A 211 3.68 10.65 -16.24
C GLN A 211 2.32 10.03 -16.57
N ALA A 212 1.95 10.09 -17.85
CA ALA A 212 0.76 9.44 -18.42
C ALA A 212 0.95 7.93 -18.52
N GLY A 213 0.99 7.25 -17.39
CA GLY A 213 1.19 5.81 -17.31
C GLY A 213 1.02 5.27 -15.90
N PHE A 214 0.78 3.97 -15.80
CA PHE A 214 0.65 3.27 -14.54
C PHE A 214 1.34 1.90 -14.56
N ILE A 215 1.63 1.38 -13.37
CA ILE A 215 2.16 0.02 -13.14
C ILE A 215 1.17 -0.71 -12.26
N HIS A 216 0.74 -1.93 -12.66
CA HIS A 216 -0.13 -2.75 -11.80
C HIS A 216 0.46 -2.94 -10.39
N PRO A 217 -0.36 -2.89 -9.32
CA PRO A 217 -1.83 -3.01 -9.32
C PRO A 217 -2.60 -1.70 -9.57
N ALA A 218 -1.94 -0.56 -9.83
CA ALA A 218 -2.63 0.63 -10.31
C ALA A 218 -3.28 0.34 -11.67
N THR A 219 -4.41 0.99 -11.95
CA THR A 219 -5.19 0.77 -13.19
C THR A 219 -5.44 2.05 -13.96
N HIS A 220 -5.05 3.20 -13.41
CA HIS A 220 -5.33 4.51 -13.98
C HIS A 220 -4.16 5.48 -13.77
N PHE A 221 -4.13 6.56 -14.55
CA PHE A 221 -3.24 7.71 -14.40
C PHE A 221 -3.99 9.01 -14.67
N ALA A 222 -3.72 10.05 -13.88
CA ALA A 222 -4.40 11.35 -13.98
C ALA A 222 -3.62 12.40 -14.79
N SER A 223 -2.35 12.14 -15.12
CA SER A 223 -1.48 13.07 -15.86
C SER A 223 -1.58 12.88 -17.36
N SER A 224 -1.29 13.95 -18.11
CA SER A 224 -1.08 13.91 -19.57
C SER A 224 0.40 14.04 -19.97
N SER A 225 1.32 14.11 -19.00
CA SER A 225 2.76 14.29 -19.27
C SER A 225 3.37 13.03 -19.89
N SER A 226 4.11 13.20 -20.96
CA SER A 226 4.91 12.14 -21.60
C SER A 226 6.36 12.12 -21.13
N ASP A 227 6.72 12.89 -20.11
CA ASP A 227 8.07 12.94 -19.57
C ASP A 227 8.41 11.61 -18.86
N PRO A 228 9.38 10.83 -19.39
CA PRO A 228 9.74 9.52 -18.83
C PRO A 228 10.46 9.61 -17.48
N ASP A 229 10.93 10.79 -17.08
CA ASP A 229 11.60 11.00 -15.81
C ASP A 229 10.62 11.24 -14.65
N LEU A 230 9.34 11.43 -14.96
CA LEU A 230 8.28 11.49 -13.96
C LEU A 230 7.83 10.07 -13.53
N PRO A 231 7.51 9.86 -12.25
CA PRO A 231 7.02 8.57 -11.79
C PRO A 231 5.66 8.22 -12.40
N PRO A 232 5.42 6.98 -12.85
CA PRO A 232 4.08 6.51 -13.19
C PRO A 232 3.26 6.24 -11.91
N MET A 233 1.93 6.26 -12.00
CA MET A 233 1.06 5.75 -10.93
C MET A 233 1.37 4.27 -10.66
N GLY A 234 1.30 3.85 -9.39
CA GLY A 234 1.65 2.48 -9.00
C GLY A 234 3.15 2.21 -8.87
N LEU A 235 4.03 3.19 -9.12
CA LEU A 235 5.47 3.03 -8.90
C LEU A 235 5.75 2.70 -7.43
N ARG A 236 6.58 1.69 -7.18
CA ARG A 236 7.00 1.32 -5.83
C ARG A 236 8.31 2.00 -5.46
N LEU A 237 8.31 2.68 -4.33
CA LEU A 237 9.47 3.32 -3.74
C LEU A 237 9.86 2.59 -2.46
N ARG A 238 11.15 2.34 -2.26
CA ARG A 238 11.67 1.64 -1.08
C ARG A 238 12.65 2.56 -0.34
N LEU A 239 12.52 2.65 0.98
CA LEU A 239 13.55 3.24 1.81
C LEU A 239 14.81 2.37 1.71
N LYS A 240 15.93 2.96 1.26
CA LYS A 240 17.18 2.25 1.00
C LYS A 240 17.61 1.39 2.19
N ALA A 241 18.09 0.19 1.94
CA ALA A 241 18.60 -0.71 2.98
C ALA A 241 19.72 -0.06 3.81
N SER A 242 20.56 0.76 3.16
CA SER A 242 21.67 1.49 3.80
C SER A 242 21.24 2.65 4.69
N TYR A 243 20.00 3.15 4.57
CA TYR A 243 19.52 4.24 5.44
C TYR A 243 19.40 3.74 6.89
N SER A 244 20.14 4.35 7.81
CA SER A 244 20.13 3.94 9.22
C SER A 244 18.83 4.35 9.90
N LEU A 245 18.20 3.42 10.63
CA LEU A 245 17.08 3.71 11.52
C LEU A 245 17.50 3.97 12.97
N ALA A 246 18.80 4.06 13.23
CA ALA A 246 19.30 4.43 14.56
C ALA A 246 18.82 5.82 14.96
N GLY A 247 18.30 5.96 16.17
CA GLY A 247 17.73 7.21 16.67
C GLY A 247 16.29 7.49 16.24
N PHE A 248 15.62 6.53 15.59
CA PHE A 248 14.16 6.51 15.46
C PHE A 248 13.58 5.55 16.50
N HIS A 249 12.41 5.88 17.02
CA HIS A 249 11.73 5.07 18.03
C HIS A 249 10.22 5.09 17.81
N GLY A 250 9.45 4.43 18.68
CA GLY A 250 7.99 4.48 18.74
C GLY A 250 7.29 4.14 17.44
N GLU A 251 6.25 4.91 17.14
CA GLU A 251 5.38 4.76 15.97
C GLU A 251 6.14 4.98 14.66
N SER A 252 6.99 6.01 14.63
CA SER A 252 7.84 6.34 13.49
C SER A 252 8.76 5.19 13.10
N LEU A 253 9.35 4.49 14.07
CA LEU A 253 10.21 3.34 13.78
C LEU A 253 9.44 2.18 13.14
N VAL A 254 8.20 1.93 13.57
CA VAL A 254 7.33 0.89 12.98
C VAL A 254 7.04 1.23 11.52
N ILE A 255 6.66 2.47 11.24
CA ILE A 255 6.38 2.95 9.88
C ILE A 255 7.62 2.84 9.00
N LEU A 256 8.77 3.33 9.45
CA LEU A 256 10.01 3.30 8.67
C LEU A 256 10.52 1.86 8.39
N ARG A 257 10.26 0.91 9.29
CA ARG A 257 10.51 -0.52 9.03
C ARG A 257 9.63 -1.05 7.89
N ALA A 258 8.36 -0.65 7.86
CA ALA A 258 7.47 -1.00 6.76
C ALA A 258 7.95 -0.39 5.44
N LEU A 259 8.43 0.86 5.43
CA LEU A 259 8.99 1.50 4.23
C LEU A 259 10.22 0.79 3.68
N LYS A 260 11.03 0.17 4.52
CA LYS A 260 12.14 -0.69 4.06
C LYS A 260 11.67 -2.01 3.49
N ARG A 261 10.59 -2.55 4.01
CA ARG A 261 10.14 -3.91 3.72
C ARG A 261 9.12 -3.95 2.59
N TYR A 262 8.10 -3.12 2.69
CA TYR A 262 6.98 -3.04 1.73
C TYR A 262 7.02 -1.77 0.89
N GLY A 263 7.67 -0.70 1.38
CA GLY A 263 7.84 0.56 0.68
C GLY A 263 6.57 1.39 0.55
N LEU A 264 6.65 2.37 -0.34
CA LEU A 264 5.57 3.26 -0.75
C LEU A 264 5.05 2.85 -2.13
N ILE A 265 3.81 3.23 -2.44
CA ILE A 265 3.24 3.15 -3.77
C ILE A 265 2.70 4.54 -4.16
N VAL A 266 3.07 5.03 -5.34
CA VAL A 266 2.56 6.30 -5.87
C VAL A 266 1.10 6.11 -6.24
N ALA A 267 0.21 6.80 -5.56
CA ALA A 267 -1.23 6.57 -5.65
C ALA A 267 -2.01 7.79 -6.14
N ASP A 268 -1.44 9.00 -5.97
CA ASP A 268 -2.10 10.22 -6.36
C ASP A 268 -1.11 11.36 -6.62
N ASN A 269 -1.60 12.42 -7.29
CA ASN A 269 -0.93 13.70 -7.36
C ASN A 269 -1.29 14.57 -6.15
N GLY A 270 -0.31 15.26 -5.59
CA GLY A 270 -0.45 16.11 -4.41
C GLY A 270 0.91 16.61 -3.95
N SER A 271 1.02 16.98 -2.69
CA SER A 271 2.32 17.35 -2.13
C SER A 271 3.28 16.15 -2.15
N SER A 272 4.52 16.37 -2.62
CA SER A 272 5.52 15.30 -2.69
C SER A 272 5.89 14.78 -1.31
N TRP A 273 6.08 13.46 -1.21
CA TRP A 273 6.48 12.74 -0.01
C TRP A 273 5.45 12.73 1.13
N TYR A 274 4.18 13.04 0.85
CA TYR A 274 3.11 12.92 1.84
C TYR A 274 2.65 11.47 1.89
N ILE A 275 2.78 10.85 3.07
CA ILE A 275 2.25 9.51 3.36
C ILE A 275 0.92 9.65 4.07
N THR A 276 -0.07 8.89 3.62
CA THR A 276 -1.43 9.00 4.14
C THR A 276 -1.70 7.95 5.21
N GLY A 277 -2.40 8.35 6.25
CA GLY A 277 -2.86 7.44 7.31
C GLY A 277 -4.26 7.78 7.77
N ALA A 278 -4.81 6.95 8.64
CA ALA A 278 -6.08 7.22 9.28
C ALA A 278 -5.89 8.08 10.53
N PRO A 279 -6.68 9.15 10.74
CA PRO A 279 -6.63 9.94 11.95
C PRO A 279 -7.02 9.09 13.17
N SER A 280 -6.38 9.34 14.30
CA SER A 280 -6.72 8.70 15.56
C SER A 280 -6.27 9.56 16.74
N PRO A 281 -7.11 9.74 17.78
CA PRO A 281 -6.70 10.47 18.98
C PRO A 281 -5.61 9.75 19.79
N ARG A 282 -5.22 8.55 19.38
CA ARG A 282 -4.20 7.72 20.03
C ARG A 282 -2.79 7.94 19.49
N TRP A 283 -2.62 8.64 18.33
CA TRP A 283 -1.32 8.95 17.78
C TRP A 283 -0.50 9.80 18.75
N ASN A 284 0.81 9.63 18.71
CA ASN A 284 1.76 10.56 19.32
C ASN A 284 2.33 11.45 18.20
N ASP A 285 1.75 12.64 18.03
CA ASP A 285 2.15 13.55 16.96
C ASP A 285 3.63 13.99 17.08
N GLU A 286 4.17 14.10 18.29
CA GLU A 286 5.61 14.39 18.50
C GLU A 286 6.49 13.22 18.01
N ASP A 287 6.07 11.99 18.24
CA ASP A 287 6.77 10.81 17.69
C ASP A 287 6.72 10.80 16.15
N LEU A 288 5.55 11.08 15.55
CA LEU A 288 5.36 11.13 14.10
C LEU A 288 6.24 12.19 13.42
N GLU A 289 6.58 13.29 14.10
CA GLU A 289 7.50 14.31 13.58
C GLU A 289 8.89 13.75 13.22
N GLN A 290 9.31 12.64 13.82
CA GLN A 290 10.58 12.00 13.49
C GLN A 290 10.64 11.58 12.01
N ILE A 291 9.52 11.20 11.40
CA ILE A 291 9.43 10.77 9.99
C ILE A 291 9.93 11.89 9.07
N LYS A 292 9.70 13.14 9.44
CA LYS A 292 10.16 14.32 8.67
C LYS A 292 11.69 14.48 8.60
N ARG A 293 12.45 13.64 9.29
CA ARG A 293 13.92 13.61 9.15
C ARG A 293 14.37 12.79 7.94
N VAL A 294 13.48 12.05 7.29
CA VAL A 294 13.81 11.16 6.17
C VAL A 294 13.70 11.91 4.84
N PRO A 295 14.81 12.22 4.16
CA PRO A 295 14.79 12.94 2.89
C PRO A 295 14.41 12.03 1.72
N GLY A 296 13.90 12.60 0.65
CA GLY A 296 13.61 11.89 -0.60
C GLY A 296 14.83 11.14 -1.15
N ALA A 297 16.02 11.69 -1.01
CA ALA A 297 17.28 11.03 -1.39
C ALA A 297 17.54 9.69 -0.69
N ALA A 298 16.84 9.41 0.41
CA ALA A 298 16.92 8.13 1.12
C ALA A 298 16.13 7.00 0.43
N PHE A 299 15.32 7.33 -0.59
CA PHE A 299 14.51 6.37 -1.33
C PHE A 299 15.15 5.95 -2.64
N GLU A 300 14.68 4.83 -3.15
CA GLU A 300 14.95 4.31 -4.49
C GLU A 300 13.66 3.74 -5.06
N ALA A 301 13.46 3.86 -6.37
CA ALA A 301 12.38 3.19 -7.08
C ALA A 301 12.78 1.74 -7.39
N VAL A 302 11.83 0.81 -7.27
CA VAL A 302 12.07 -0.60 -7.60
C VAL A 302 11.13 -1.06 -8.71
N ARG A 303 11.62 -1.97 -9.55
CA ARG A 303 10.88 -2.50 -10.66
C ARG A 303 9.88 -3.55 -10.18
N THR A 304 8.60 -3.34 -10.46
CA THR A 304 7.50 -4.26 -10.11
C THR A 304 6.68 -4.70 -11.32
N GLY A 305 6.81 -4.02 -12.46
CA GLY A 305 6.10 -4.35 -13.69
C GLY A 305 6.40 -3.37 -14.82
N PRO A 306 5.82 -3.58 -16.01
CA PRO A 306 5.89 -2.63 -17.10
C PRO A 306 4.98 -1.42 -16.85
N ILE A 307 5.33 -0.29 -17.46
CA ILE A 307 4.45 0.90 -17.50
C ILE A 307 3.42 0.68 -18.62
N LEU A 308 2.15 0.86 -18.29
CA LEU A 308 1.01 0.77 -19.20
C LEU A 308 0.46 2.18 -19.46
N HIS A 309 0.00 2.42 -20.70
CA HIS A 309 -0.49 3.72 -21.16
C HIS A 309 -1.95 3.64 -21.70
N THR A 310 -2.66 2.57 -21.39
CA THR A 310 -4.07 2.37 -21.80
C THR A 310 -4.99 3.16 -20.90
N ARG A 311 -5.96 3.85 -21.52
CA ARG A 311 -7.12 4.46 -20.87
C ARG A 311 -8.35 3.65 -21.18
#